data_949d1cf11bc5197472936ae69de5d93a
#
_entry.id   949d1cf11bc5197472936ae69de5d93a
#
_cell.length_a   1.000
_cell.length_b   1.000
_cell.length_c   1.000
_cell.angle_alpha   90.00
_cell.angle_beta   90.00
_cell.angle_gamma   90.00
#
_symmetry.space_group_name_H-M   'P 1'
#
loop_
_entity.id
_entity.type
_entity.pdbx_description
1 polymer ?
#
loop_
_entity_poly.entity_id
_entity_poly.type
_entity_poly.pdbx_seq_one_letter_code
_entity_poly.pdbx_strand_id
1 'polypeptide(L)'
;MPKSHLTDGIGSLPDSTPLERDWLTLGIFVAAIALFVATAAMVLPDMIASLLGGGDKPRIVLYNALLLNAALILLGWQRHTSLRKQLAAHRISAQEAKRLAELDDLTGALNRRSFALHLTGLLEDAAKSNEACAIAIVAIDVDNFKQINDLYGHAAGDSVLRETSRRIEAQLPKDGTVARLGGDEFVCAFPYHPASVDQVELIATHVIEQVALPVTVAMKPIDITVSVGISHSGQAEKAAVDEAAHELMHKADIAMYRAKKKGKNRFFWFEHAMENELRLRNELETGIRRGVDNFEFVPYYEQQIDLDSGRLAGFEMLARWHSPDRGLVSPEVFIPIAEQTGVIEKLSESLIEQAMIDASQWDPALTLSVNVSPVQMRDPWFAQKILKLLVKHRFPASRLDIEITESCLHENPGLVRSMITSLRNQGVQVTLDDFGTGYASLSQLKTLTFDRLKIDRSFIDRLEDEDRGVKLMEAIVSLSKELDIPITAEGIENEEILASLTKWERMKGQGYHYGRPEPAAKVLQRLKLMGRLAPNAGEAQAAVFSEVATTSGEAQDSEANAG
;
A
#
# COMPACT_ATOMS: atom_id res chain seq x y z
N MET A 1 22.36 -10.04 -42.61
CA MET A 1 21.82 -11.05 -43.55
C MET A 1 21.09 -12.12 -42.77
N PRO A 2 19.94 -12.64 -43.19
CA PRO A 2 19.01 -12.07 -44.17
C PRO A 2 17.61 -11.76 -43.54
N LYS A 3 16.91 -10.86 -44.20
CA LYS A 3 15.48 -10.59 -44.12
C LYS A 3 14.70 -11.81 -44.66
N SER A 4 13.60 -12.17 -44.06
CA SER A 4 12.54 -12.90 -44.75
C SER A 4 11.18 -12.24 -44.48
N HIS A 5 10.64 -11.74 -45.58
CA HIS A 5 9.29 -11.29 -45.84
C HIS A 5 8.26 -12.38 -45.48
N LEU A 6 7.17 -11.97 -44.81
CA LEU A 6 5.89 -12.64 -44.87
C LEU A 6 4.78 -11.58 -44.63
N THR A 7 4.62 -10.74 -45.64
CA THR A 7 3.35 -10.08 -45.93
C THR A 7 2.95 -10.61 -47.30
N ASP A 8 1.80 -11.31 -47.31
CA ASP A 8 0.85 -11.27 -48.42
C ASP A 8 -0.20 -12.38 -48.20
N GLY A 9 -1.44 -12.00 -48.28
CA GLY A 9 -2.51 -12.95 -48.59
C GLY A 9 -3.70 -12.99 -47.64
N ILE A 10 -4.30 -11.87 -47.33
CA ILE A 10 -5.75 -11.88 -47.05
C ILE A 10 -6.41 -11.08 -48.16
N GLY A 11 -6.87 -11.80 -49.17
CA GLY A 11 -7.61 -11.25 -50.28
C GLY A 11 -8.86 -10.52 -49.79
N SER A 12 -8.98 -9.27 -50.18
CA SER A 12 -10.17 -8.47 -50.10
C SER A 12 -11.30 -9.19 -50.87
N LEU A 13 -12.24 -9.79 -50.14
CA LEU A 13 -13.55 -10.13 -50.67
C LEU A 13 -14.27 -8.82 -50.95
N PRO A 14 -14.88 -8.64 -52.12
CA PRO A 14 -15.57 -7.41 -52.43
C PRO A 14 -16.74 -7.21 -51.48
N ASP A 15 -16.79 -6.07 -50.81
CA ASP A 15 -17.91 -5.55 -50.05
C ASP A 15 -19.13 -5.36 -50.98
N SER A 16 -19.88 -6.41 -51.19
CA SER A 16 -21.27 -6.27 -51.61
C SER A 16 -22.08 -5.81 -50.41
N THR A 17 -22.57 -4.57 -50.46
CA THR A 17 -23.36 -3.98 -49.36
C THR A 17 -24.51 -4.92 -48.99
N PRO A 18 -24.84 -5.07 -47.69
CA PRO A 18 -25.92 -5.98 -47.23
C PRO A 18 -27.28 -5.71 -47.90
N LEU A 19 -27.51 -4.51 -48.36
CA LEU A 19 -28.69 -4.06 -49.10
C LEU A 19 -28.87 -4.74 -50.47
N GLU A 20 -27.81 -4.86 -51.30
CA GLU A 20 -27.91 -5.48 -52.64
C GLU A 20 -28.23 -6.99 -52.55
N ARG A 21 -27.75 -7.67 -51.53
CA ARG A 21 -27.99 -9.08 -51.33
C ARG A 21 -29.43 -9.38 -50.85
N ASP A 22 -30.02 -8.47 -50.10
CA ASP A 22 -31.42 -8.58 -49.63
C ASP A 22 -32.42 -8.38 -50.79
N TRP A 23 -32.16 -7.50 -51.73
CA TRP A 23 -33.04 -7.30 -52.93
C TRP A 23 -33.02 -8.50 -53.87
N LEU A 24 -31.86 -9.18 -54.04
CA LEU A 24 -31.76 -10.37 -54.87
C LEU A 24 -32.54 -11.55 -54.24
N THR A 25 -32.44 -11.76 -52.94
CA THR A 25 -33.18 -12.80 -52.23
C THR A 25 -34.70 -12.50 -52.19
N LEU A 26 -35.07 -11.25 -52.00
CA LEU A 26 -36.47 -10.81 -52.09
C LEU A 26 -37.01 -10.98 -53.50
N GLY A 27 -36.25 -10.65 -54.55
CA GLY A 27 -36.62 -10.85 -55.97
C GLY A 27 -36.83 -12.32 -56.28
N ILE A 28 -35.97 -13.23 -55.85
CA ILE A 28 -36.12 -14.68 -56.04
C ILE A 28 -37.36 -15.20 -55.32
N PHE A 29 -37.64 -14.71 -54.10
CA PHE A 29 -38.81 -15.12 -53.33
C PHE A 29 -40.10 -14.63 -53.96
N VAL A 30 -40.18 -13.41 -54.45
CA VAL A 30 -41.32 -12.85 -55.19
C VAL A 30 -41.53 -13.61 -56.49
N ALA A 31 -40.48 -13.94 -57.25
CA ALA A 31 -40.57 -14.73 -58.48
C ALA A 31 -41.06 -16.17 -58.21
N ALA A 32 -40.64 -16.80 -57.13
CA ALA A 32 -41.10 -18.12 -56.72
C ALA A 32 -42.60 -18.12 -56.33
N ILE A 33 -43.03 -17.08 -55.60
CA ILE A 33 -44.48 -16.90 -55.29
C ILE A 33 -45.29 -16.65 -56.55
N ALA A 34 -44.83 -15.79 -57.46
CA ALA A 34 -45.53 -15.53 -58.71
C ALA A 34 -45.66 -16.83 -59.57
N LEU A 35 -44.57 -17.60 -59.65
CA LEU A 35 -44.57 -18.88 -60.35
C LEU A 35 -45.51 -19.90 -59.69
N PHE A 36 -45.56 -19.92 -58.33
CA PHE A 36 -46.49 -20.77 -57.59
C PHE A 36 -47.93 -20.39 -57.85
N VAL A 37 -48.26 -19.09 -57.82
CA VAL A 37 -49.64 -18.62 -58.10
C VAL A 37 -50.03 -18.90 -59.54
N ALA A 38 -49.14 -18.73 -60.52
CA ALA A 38 -49.42 -19.07 -61.92
C ALA A 38 -49.64 -20.57 -62.13
N THR A 39 -48.82 -21.43 -61.56
CA THR A 39 -48.97 -22.89 -61.62
C THR A 39 -50.21 -23.36 -60.85
N ALA A 40 -50.49 -22.77 -59.70
CA ALA A 40 -51.70 -23.06 -58.95
C ALA A 40 -53.00 -22.68 -59.71
N ALA A 41 -53.03 -21.55 -60.36
CA ALA A 41 -54.16 -21.06 -61.18
C ALA A 41 -54.46 -22.01 -62.36
N MET A 42 -53.43 -22.69 -62.90
CA MET A 42 -53.61 -23.64 -63.99
C MET A 42 -54.03 -25.05 -63.49
N VAL A 43 -53.66 -25.44 -62.30
CA VAL A 43 -53.87 -26.82 -61.80
C VAL A 43 -55.08 -26.96 -60.89
N LEU A 44 -55.41 -25.94 -60.09
CA LEU A 44 -56.51 -26.01 -59.11
C LEU A 44 -57.90 -26.23 -59.75
N PRO A 45 -58.25 -25.56 -60.86
CA PRO A 45 -59.56 -25.79 -61.49
C PRO A 45 -59.74 -27.22 -61.97
N ASP A 46 -58.75 -27.80 -62.63
CA ASP A 46 -58.74 -29.16 -63.11
C ASP A 46 -58.79 -30.18 -61.96
N MET A 47 -58.14 -29.88 -60.87
CA MET A 47 -58.17 -30.69 -59.67
C MET A 47 -59.49 -30.69 -58.98
N ILE A 48 -60.17 -29.56 -58.85
CA ILE A 48 -61.48 -29.41 -58.25
C ILE A 48 -62.53 -30.09 -59.16
N ALA A 49 -62.46 -29.95 -60.49
CA ALA A 49 -63.30 -30.58 -61.42
C ALA A 49 -63.18 -32.11 -61.38
N SER A 50 -61.99 -32.64 -61.26
CA SER A 50 -61.73 -34.10 -61.10
C SER A 50 -62.22 -34.64 -59.78
N LEU A 51 -62.15 -33.89 -58.67
CA LEU A 51 -62.67 -34.26 -57.36
C LEU A 51 -64.24 -34.30 -57.33
N LEU A 52 -64.88 -33.45 -58.15
CA LEU A 52 -66.33 -33.37 -58.25
C LEU A 52 -66.91 -34.35 -59.27
N GLY A 53 -66.10 -35.25 -59.86
CA GLY A 53 -66.56 -36.34 -60.75
C GLY A 53 -66.78 -35.95 -62.19
N GLY A 54 -66.35 -34.79 -62.65
CA GLY A 54 -66.60 -34.29 -64.03
C GLY A 54 -65.39 -33.53 -64.55
N GLY A 55 -64.36 -34.21 -65.08
CA GLY A 55 -63.21 -33.56 -65.72
C GLY A 55 -62.14 -34.58 -66.13
N ASP A 56 -61.27 -34.14 -67.11
CA ASP A 56 -60.09 -34.88 -67.52
C ASP A 56 -59.07 -35.04 -66.37
N LYS A 57 -58.41 -36.22 -66.32
CA LYS A 57 -57.39 -36.44 -65.30
C LYS A 57 -56.30 -35.37 -65.39
N PRO A 58 -56.01 -34.69 -64.29
CA PRO A 58 -54.98 -33.59 -64.28
C PRO A 58 -53.60 -34.13 -64.71
N ARG A 59 -52.88 -33.35 -65.53
CA ARG A 59 -51.57 -33.76 -66.02
C ARG A 59 -50.59 -33.88 -64.82
N ILE A 60 -50.14 -35.12 -64.53
CA ILE A 60 -49.22 -35.46 -63.41
C ILE A 60 -47.98 -34.55 -63.35
N VAL A 61 -47.50 -34.09 -64.48
CA VAL A 61 -46.30 -33.17 -64.57
C VAL A 61 -46.59 -31.81 -63.90
N LEU A 62 -47.80 -31.23 -64.10
CA LEU A 62 -48.22 -29.99 -63.50
C LEU A 62 -48.39 -30.07 -61.98
N TYR A 63 -48.91 -31.22 -61.51
CA TYR A 63 -49.05 -31.54 -60.09
C TYR A 63 -47.66 -31.60 -59.38
N ASN A 64 -46.72 -32.32 -60.00
CA ASN A 64 -45.39 -32.44 -59.48
C ASN A 64 -44.62 -31.05 -59.47
N ALA A 65 -44.88 -30.24 -60.48
CA ALA A 65 -44.33 -28.87 -60.54
C ALA A 65 -44.89 -27.99 -59.42
N LEU A 66 -46.20 -28.07 -59.09
CA LEU A 66 -46.81 -27.33 -57.99
C LEU A 66 -46.23 -27.75 -56.63
N LEU A 67 -46.16 -29.08 -56.40
CA LEU A 67 -45.60 -29.63 -55.16
C LEU A 67 -44.11 -29.25 -54.99
N LEU A 68 -43.33 -29.33 -56.08
CA LEU A 68 -41.90 -28.91 -56.05
C LEU A 68 -41.74 -27.42 -55.72
N ASN A 69 -42.59 -26.56 -56.32
CA ASN A 69 -42.57 -25.14 -56.05
C ASN A 69 -42.98 -24.80 -54.59
N ALA A 70 -44.00 -25.47 -54.07
CA ALA A 70 -44.40 -25.35 -52.67
C ALA A 70 -43.26 -25.77 -51.72
N ALA A 71 -42.60 -26.91 -52.04
CA ALA A 71 -41.45 -27.38 -51.26
C ALA A 71 -40.29 -26.38 -51.30
N LEU A 72 -39.96 -25.79 -52.46
CA LEU A 72 -38.92 -24.78 -52.59
C LEU A 72 -39.24 -23.51 -51.80
N ILE A 73 -40.50 -23.05 -51.80
CA ILE A 73 -40.92 -21.90 -50.99
C ILE A 73 -40.78 -22.19 -49.50
N LEU A 74 -41.20 -23.37 -49.05
CA LEU A 74 -41.09 -23.80 -47.64
C LEU A 74 -39.60 -23.91 -47.21
N LEU A 75 -38.77 -24.53 -48.04
CA LEU A 75 -37.32 -24.62 -47.79
C LEU A 75 -36.68 -23.25 -47.75
N GLY A 76 -37.05 -22.37 -48.69
CA GLY A 76 -36.57 -20.97 -48.71
C GLY A 76 -36.98 -20.21 -47.45
N TRP A 77 -38.23 -20.34 -47.04
CA TRP A 77 -38.74 -19.76 -45.79
C TRP A 77 -38.00 -20.28 -44.55
N GLN A 78 -37.86 -21.61 -44.46
CA GLN A 78 -37.15 -22.26 -43.35
C GLN A 78 -35.67 -21.81 -43.29
N ARG A 79 -35.01 -21.76 -44.43
CA ARG A 79 -33.63 -21.28 -44.52
C ARG A 79 -33.51 -19.81 -44.16
N HIS A 80 -34.42 -18.96 -44.64
CA HIS A 80 -34.42 -17.52 -44.33
C HIS A 80 -34.67 -17.27 -42.83
N THR A 81 -35.62 -17.99 -42.21
CA THR A 81 -35.88 -17.85 -40.77
C THR A 81 -34.70 -18.37 -39.94
N SER A 82 -34.05 -19.46 -40.36
CA SER A 82 -32.86 -19.98 -39.72
C SER A 82 -31.67 -19.00 -39.78
N LEU A 83 -31.41 -18.42 -40.97
CA LEU A 83 -30.35 -17.42 -41.15
C LEU A 83 -30.59 -16.17 -40.30
N ARG A 84 -31.83 -15.66 -40.22
CA ARG A 84 -32.18 -14.53 -39.35
C ARG A 84 -31.91 -14.82 -37.88
N LYS A 85 -32.27 -16.04 -37.41
CA LYS A 85 -31.95 -16.47 -36.04
C LYS A 85 -30.45 -16.56 -35.78
N GLN A 86 -29.68 -17.10 -36.74
CA GLN A 86 -28.23 -17.16 -36.62
C GLN A 86 -27.60 -15.77 -36.61
N LEU A 87 -28.01 -14.85 -37.47
CA LEU A 87 -27.51 -13.47 -37.49
C LEU A 87 -27.85 -12.71 -36.20
N ALA A 88 -29.06 -12.92 -35.65
CA ALA A 88 -29.43 -12.33 -34.35
C ALA A 88 -28.57 -12.89 -33.20
N ALA A 89 -28.35 -14.22 -33.18
CA ALA A 89 -27.49 -14.86 -32.20
C ALA A 89 -26.03 -14.37 -32.31
N HIS A 90 -25.50 -14.26 -33.54
CA HIS A 90 -24.16 -13.71 -33.77
C HIS A 90 -24.02 -12.24 -33.35
N ARG A 91 -25.04 -11.40 -33.60
CA ARG A 91 -25.05 -10.02 -33.14
C ARG A 91 -25.04 -9.91 -31.62
N ILE A 92 -25.84 -10.70 -30.93
CA ILE A 92 -25.86 -10.75 -29.46
C ILE A 92 -24.52 -11.22 -28.92
N SER A 93 -23.99 -12.32 -29.46
CA SER A 93 -22.67 -12.84 -29.06
C SER A 93 -21.53 -11.85 -29.33
N ALA A 94 -21.56 -11.15 -30.48
CA ALA A 94 -20.57 -10.13 -30.79
C ALA A 94 -20.67 -8.89 -29.86
N GLN A 95 -21.89 -8.47 -29.52
CA GLN A 95 -22.11 -7.40 -28.55
C GLN A 95 -21.65 -7.78 -27.15
N GLU A 96 -21.91 -9.01 -26.74
CA GLU A 96 -21.49 -9.55 -25.45
C GLU A 96 -19.95 -9.70 -25.38
N ALA A 97 -19.34 -10.23 -26.45
CA ALA A 97 -17.89 -10.29 -26.57
C ALA A 97 -17.25 -8.89 -26.54
N LYS A 98 -17.86 -7.89 -27.20
CA LYS A 98 -17.40 -6.51 -27.16
C LYS A 98 -17.54 -5.93 -25.76
N ARG A 99 -18.66 -6.15 -25.08
CA ARG A 99 -18.88 -5.72 -23.69
C ARG A 99 -17.85 -6.30 -22.74
N LEU A 100 -17.61 -7.61 -22.80
CA LEU A 100 -16.58 -8.30 -22.01
C LEU A 100 -15.16 -7.80 -22.32
N ALA A 101 -14.90 -7.38 -23.56
CA ALA A 101 -13.62 -6.83 -23.95
C ALA A 101 -13.40 -5.39 -23.46
N GLU A 102 -14.46 -4.61 -23.26
CA GLU A 102 -14.39 -3.18 -22.95
C GLU A 102 -14.71 -2.83 -21.50
N LEU A 103 -15.56 -3.60 -20.81
CA LEU A 103 -16.05 -3.27 -19.47
C LEU A 103 -15.50 -4.23 -18.41
N ASP A 104 -15.53 -3.78 -17.16
CA ASP A 104 -15.35 -4.60 -15.96
C ASP A 104 -16.67 -5.30 -15.62
N ASP A 105 -16.65 -6.61 -15.48
CA ASP A 105 -17.86 -7.43 -15.27
C ASP A 105 -18.58 -7.15 -13.95
N LEU A 106 -17.84 -6.71 -12.93
CA LEU A 106 -18.40 -6.46 -11.60
C LEU A 106 -19.11 -5.12 -11.52
N THR A 107 -18.47 -4.06 -12.04
CA THR A 107 -18.89 -2.68 -11.85
C THR A 107 -19.57 -2.07 -13.06
N GLY A 108 -19.33 -2.62 -14.26
CA GLY A 108 -19.81 -2.06 -15.53
C GLY A 108 -19.02 -0.83 -16.01
N ALA A 109 -18.04 -0.36 -15.26
CA ALA A 109 -17.09 0.67 -15.69
C ALA A 109 -16.17 0.15 -16.81
N LEU A 110 -15.43 1.02 -17.48
CA LEU A 110 -14.40 0.56 -18.42
C LEU A 110 -13.36 -0.32 -17.71
N ASN A 111 -12.81 -1.30 -18.43
CA ASN A 111 -11.65 -2.02 -17.94
C ASN A 111 -10.35 -1.24 -18.24
N ARG A 112 -9.22 -1.67 -17.66
CA ARG A 112 -7.89 -1.05 -17.81
C ARG A 112 -7.51 -0.78 -19.28
N ARG A 113 -7.75 -1.75 -20.16
CA ARG A 113 -7.38 -1.66 -21.58
C ARG A 113 -8.18 -0.59 -22.30
N SER A 114 -9.49 -0.59 -22.10
CA SER A 114 -10.39 0.36 -22.76
C SER A 114 -10.20 1.77 -22.25
N PHE A 115 -9.90 1.92 -20.97
CA PHE A 115 -9.55 3.22 -20.40
C PHE A 115 -8.29 3.82 -21.02
N ALA A 116 -7.23 3.03 -21.18
CA ALA A 116 -5.99 3.51 -21.81
C ALA A 116 -6.25 4.02 -23.23
N LEU A 117 -7.02 3.27 -24.04
CA LEU A 117 -7.40 3.69 -25.38
C LEU A 117 -8.26 4.97 -25.39
N HIS A 118 -9.18 5.07 -24.44
CA HIS A 118 -10.05 6.26 -24.32
C HIS A 118 -9.24 7.49 -23.90
N LEU A 119 -8.34 7.34 -22.93
CA LEU A 119 -7.46 8.41 -22.47
C LEU A 119 -6.55 8.92 -23.60
N THR A 120 -5.96 8.00 -24.41
CA THR A 120 -5.20 8.38 -25.61
C THR A 120 -6.06 9.24 -26.55
N GLY A 121 -7.30 8.83 -26.80
CA GLY A 121 -8.24 9.62 -27.63
C GLY A 121 -8.53 11.02 -27.05
N LEU A 122 -8.79 11.11 -25.75
CA LEU A 122 -9.01 12.41 -25.07
C LEU A 122 -7.79 13.33 -25.18
N LEU A 123 -6.58 12.80 -25.03
CA LEU A 123 -5.35 13.57 -25.15
C LEU A 123 -5.11 14.04 -26.59
N GLU A 124 -5.41 13.19 -27.59
CA GLU A 124 -5.34 13.59 -29.00
C GLU A 124 -6.34 14.71 -29.33
N ASP A 125 -7.56 14.59 -28.86
CA ASP A 125 -8.63 15.57 -29.11
C ASP A 125 -8.31 16.90 -28.42
N ALA A 126 -7.80 16.85 -27.19
CA ALA A 126 -7.33 18.06 -26.49
C ALA A 126 -6.16 18.73 -27.21
N ALA A 127 -5.22 17.96 -27.78
CA ALA A 127 -4.08 18.50 -28.54
C ALA A 127 -4.51 19.14 -29.88
N LYS A 128 -5.62 18.69 -30.49
CA LYS A 128 -6.18 19.20 -31.73
C LYS A 128 -7.14 20.39 -31.52
N SER A 129 -7.61 20.58 -30.28
CA SER A 129 -8.54 21.65 -29.93
C SER A 129 -7.85 23.04 -30.03
N ASN A 130 -8.58 24.01 -30.60
CA ASN A 130 -8.14 25.41 -30.58
C ASN A 130 -8.45 26.12 -29.26
N GLU A 131 -9.19 25.47 -28.36
CA GLU A 131 -9.52 26.00 -27.04
C GLU A 131 -8.53 25.44 -26.01
N ALA A 132 -8.25 26.23 -24.99
CA ALA A 132 -7.40 25.79 -23.89
C ALA A 132 -8.09 24.64 -23.11
N CYS A 133 -7.73 23.40 -23.42
CA CYS A 133 -8.27 22.19 -22.83
C CYS A 133 -7.14 21.36 -22.24
N ALA A 134 -7.29 20.95 -21.00
CA ALA A 134 -6.44 19.97 -20.33
C ALA A 134 -7.26 18.77 -19.91
N ILE A 135 -6.62 17.60 -19.82
CA ILE A 135 -7.25 16.37 -19.33
C ILE A 135 -6.79 16.14 -17.90
N ALA A 136 -7.72 16.02 -16.96
CA ALA A 136 -7.48 15.58 -15.62
C ALA A 136 -7.56 14.05 -15.56
N ILE A 137 -6.61 13.43 -14.87
CA ILE A 137 -6.59 12.00 -14.55
C ILE A 137 -6.66 11.87 -13.03
N VAL A 138 -7.63 11.09 -12.54
CA VAL A 138 -7.91 10.92 -11.12
C VAL A 138 -7.83 9.43 -10.79
N ALA A 139 -6.77 9.02 -10.11
CA ALA A 139 -6.61 7.66 -9.57
C ALA A 139 -7.25 7.58 -8.18
N ILE A 140 -8.01 6.53 -7.92
CA ILE A 140 -8.83 6.36 -6.71
C ILE A 140 -8.66 4.92 -6.20
N ASP A 141 -8.44 4.76 -4.91
CA ASP A 141 -8.34 3.46 -4.25
C ASP A 141 -9.19 3.42 -2.99
N VAL A 142 -9.88 2.30 -2.79
CA VAL A 142 -10.75 2.10 -1.61
C VAL A 142 -9.90 1.73 -0.40
N ASP A 143 -9.87 2.60 0.57
CA ASP A 143 -9.06 2.43 1.78
C ASP A 143 -9.46 1.18 2.58
N ASN A 144 -8.47 0.37 2.97
CA ASN A 144 -8.66 -0.84 3.79
C ASN A 144 -9.60 -1.90 3.17
N PHE A 145 -9.76 -1.96 1.85
CA PHE A 145 -10.69 -2.86 1.18
C PHE A 145 -10.47 -4.34 1.56
N LYS A 146 -9.22 -4.76 1.76
CA LYS A 146 -8.92 -6.11 2.24
C LYS A 146 -9.58 -6.40 3.60
N GLN A 147 -9.56 -5.45 4.53
CA GLN A 147 -10.20 -5.63 5.85
C GLN A 147 -11.72 -5.76 5.72
N ILE A 148 -12.34 -5.06 4.76
CA ILE A 148 -13.77 -5.19 4.46
C ILE A 148 -14.08 -6.62 3.99
N ASN A 149 -13.27 -7.16 3.08
CA ASN A 149 -13.41 -8.54 2.63
C ASN A 149 -13.22 -9.55 3.77
N ASP A 150 -12.21 -9.34 4.61
CA ASP A 150 -11.89 -10.24 5.73
C ASP A 150 -13.00 -10.24 6.79
N LEU A 151 -13.65 -9.10 7.07
CA LEU A 151 -14.69 -8.95 8.08
C LEU A 151 -16.09 -9.30 7.59
N TYR A 152 -16.44 -8.94 6.34
CA TYR A 152 -17.81 -9.02 5.82
C TYR A 152 -17.95 -10.00 4.64
N GLY A 153 -16.84 -10.57 4.17
CA GLY A 153 -16.80 -11.50 3.04
C GLY A 153 -16.77 -10.83 1.67
N HIS A 154 -16.33 -11.58 0.65
CA HIS A 154 -16.15 -11.07 -0.72
C HIS A 154 -17.42 -10.52 -1.36
N ALA A 155 -18.60 -11.11 -1.06
CA ALA A 155 -19.87 -10.60 -1.60
C ALA A 155 -20.20 -9.18 -1.10
N ALA A 156 -19.79 -8.84 0.12
CA ALA A 156 -19.90 -7.48 0.66
C ALA A 156 -18.91 -6.54 -0.04
N GLY A 157 -17.67 -6.97 -0.23
CA GLY A 157 -16.68 -6.23 -1.00
C GLY A 157 -17.13 -5.93 -2.43
N ASP A 158 -17.71 -6.91 -3.12
CA ASP A 158 -18.30 -6.73 -4.46
C ASP A 158 -19.41 -5.67 -4.48
N SER A 159 -20.24 -5.63 -3.44
CA SER A 159 -21.31 -4.64 -3.30
C SER A 159 -20.75 -3.24 -3.05
N VAL A 160 -19.69 -3.15 -2.23
CA VAL A 160 -18.94 -1.92 -1.99
C VAL A 160 -18.35 -1.39 -3.30
N LEU A 161 -17.68 -2.23 -4.09
CA LEU A 161 -17.08 -1.82 -5.36
C LEU A 161 -18.10 -1.32 -6.38
N ARG A 162 -19.27 -1.99 -6.50
CA ARG A 162 -20.36 -1.54 -7.38
C ARG A 162 -20.89 -0.16 -6.97
N GLU A 163 -21.11 0.02 -5.67
CA GLU A 163 -21.62 1.29 -5.16
C GLU A 163 -20.58 2.40 -5.28
N THR A 164 -19.30 2.10 -5.02
CA THR A 164 -18.18 3.04 -5.22
C THR A 164 -18.11 3.50 -6.68
N SER A 165 -18.15 2.57 -7.65
CA SER A 165 -18.16 2.90 -9.08
C SER A 165 -19.32 3.83 -9.44
N ARG A 166 -20.53 3.51 -8.99
CA ARG A 166 -21.73 4.32 -9.22
C ARG A 166 -21.63 5.73 -8.63
N ARG A 167 -21.08 5.85 -7.41
CA ARG A 167 -20.89 7.15 -6.74
C ARG A 167 -19.85 8.00 -7.45
N ILE A 168 -18.75 7.40 -7.89
CA ILE A 168 -17.71 8.09 -8.65
C ILE A 168 -18.30 8.61 -9.97
N GLU A 169 -18.95 7.74 -10.75
CA GLU A 169 -19.54 8.09 -12.04
C GLU A 169 -20.53 9.26 -11.93
N ALA A 170 -21.32 9.29 -10.86
CA ALA A 170 -22.31 10.34 -10.60
C ALA A 170 -21.69 11.74 -10.35
N GLN A 171 -20.40 11.82 -9.97
CA GLN A 171 -19.70 13.08 -9.72
C GLN A 171 -18.96 13.61 -10.97
N LEU A 172 -18.78 12.77 -11.98
CA LEU A 172 -18.02 13.16 -13.17
C LEU A 172 -18.85 14.06 -14.10
N PRO A 173 -18.21 14.97 -14.86
CA PRO A 173 -18.85 15.71 -15.92
C PRO A 173 -19.31 14.76 -17.04
N LYS A 174 -20.19 15.26 -17.94
CA LYS A 174 -20.79 14.43 -19.02
C LYS A 174 -19.77 13.74 -19.92
N ASP A 175 -18.63 14.40 -20.13
CA ASP A 175 -17.53 13.90 -20.96
C ASP A 175 -16.47 13.15 -20.12
N GLY A 176 -16.78 12.92 -18.85
CA GLY A 176 -15.92 12.17 -17.94
C GLY A 176 -16.11 10.65 -18.08
N THR A 177 -15.04 9.93 -17.88
CA THR A 177 -15.02 8.47 -17.99
C THR A 177 -14.45 7.87 -16.71
N VAL A 178 -15.07 6.78 -16.24
CA VAL A 178 -14.60 5.97 -15.12
C VAL A 178 -14.21 4.58 -15.58
N ALA A 179 -13.13 4.06 -15.02
CA ALA A 179 -12.68 2.69 -15.23
C ALA A 179 -12.27 2.04 -13.90
N ARG A 180 -12.33 0.71 -13.87
CA ARG A 180 -11.74 -0.10 -12.80
C ARG A 180 -10.50 -0.79 -13.33
N LEU A 181 -9.36 -0.55 -12.67
CA LEU A 181 -8.07 -1.10 -13.10
C LEU A 181 -7.83 -2.54 -12.59
N GLY A 182 -8.52 -2.91 -11.53
CA GLY A 182 -8.47 -4.21 -10.87
C GLY A 182 -8.53 -4.05 -9.35
N GLY A 183 -8.93 -5.10 -8.62
CA GLY A 183 -9.04 -5.02 -7.16
C GLY A 183 -9.97 -3.89 -6.70
N ASP A 184 -9.43 -2.99 -5.93
CA ASP A 184 -10.06 -1.80 -5.33
C ASP A 184 -9.69 -0.47 -6.02
N GLU A 185 -8.99 -0.54 -7.16
CA GLU A 185 -8.47 0.62 -7.88
C GLU A 185 -9.41 1.07 -9.01
N PHE A 186 -9.76 2.35 -8.98
CA PHE A 186 -10.50 3.06 -10.02
C PHE A 186 -9.67 4.19 -10.61
N VAL A 187 -10.00 4.58 -11.83
CA VAL A 187 -9.40 5.75 -12.49
C VAL A 187 -10.47 6.49 -13.28
N CYS A 188 -10.38 7.82 -13.27
CA CYS A 188 -11.25 8.68 -14.07
C CYS A 188 -10.40 9.59 -14.95
N ALA A 189 -10.98 9.98 -16.10
CA ALA A 189 -10.42 11.02 -16.95
C ALA A 189 -11.53 11.92 -17.46
N PHE A 190 -11.28 13.22 -17.50
CA PHE A 190 -12.22 14.20 -18.04
C PHE A 190 -11.50 15.48 -18.49
N PRO A 191 -12.03 16.16 -19.53
CA PRO A 191 -11.51 17.44 -19.97
C PRO A 191 -11.90 18.55 -18.98
N TYR A 192 -11.01 19.52 -18.80
CA TYR A 192 -11.28 20.74 -18.03
C TYR A 192 -10.50 21.93 -18.60
N HIS A 193 -10.93 23.14 -18.28
CA HIS A 193 -10.22 24.35 -18.68
C HIS A 193 -9.06 24.62 -17.70
N PRO A 194 -7.81 24.84 -18.15
CA PRO A 194 -6.63 24.99 -17.27
C PRO A 194 -6.75 26.09 -16.21
N ALA A 195 -7.57 27.13 -16.48
CA ALA A 195 -7.85 28.18 -15.49
C ALA A 195 -8.87 27.76 -14.41
N SER A 196 -9.47 26.55 -14.52
CA SER A 196 -10.52 26.05 -13.62
C SER A 196 -10.04 24.83 -12.84
N VAL A 197 -8.84 24.88 -12.26
CA VAL A 197 -8.26 23.81 -11.44
C VAL A 197 -9.16 23.50 -10.25
N ASP A 198 -9.78 24.53 -9.64
CA ASP A 198 -10.73 24.42 -8.53
C ASP A 198 -11.90 23.47 -8.86
N GLN A 199 -12.30 23.37 -10.13
CA GLN A 199 -13.35 22.45 -10.57
C GLN A 199 -12.91 20.98 -10.42
N VAL A 200 -11.65 20.66 -10.69
CA VAL A 200 -11.10 19.31 -10.53
C VAL A 200 -11.04 18.96 -9.04
N GLU A 201 -10.59 19.90 -8.20
CA GLU A 201 -10.55 19.71 -6.75
C GLU A 201 -11.94 19.53 -6.14
N LEU A 202 -12.93 20.28 -6.65
CA LEU A 202 -14.32 20.13 -6.22
C LEU A 202 -14.87 18.74 -6.57
N ILE A 203 -14.59 18.26 -7.78
CA ILE A 203 -14.99 16.90 -8.19
C ILE A 203 -14.31 15.86 -7.28
N ALA A 204 -13.01 15.97 -7.03
CA ALA A 204 -12.28 15.05 -6.16
C ALA A 204 -12.83 15.07 -4.72
N THR A 205 -13.14 16.25 -4.19
CA THR A 205 -13.76 16.42 -2.88
C THR A 205 -15.14 15.76 -2.83
N HIS A 206 -15.99 16.00 -3.82
CA HIS A 206 -17.31 15.39 -3.89
C HIS A 206 -17.22 13.86 -4.03
N VAL A 207 -16.27 13.33 -4.79
CA VAL A 207 -16.03 11.89 -4.86
C VAL A 207 -15.71 11.33 -3.47
N ILE A 208 -14.78 11.95 -2.75
CA ILE A 208 -14.40 11.53 -1.39
C ILE A 208 -15.61 11.56 -0.44
N GLU A 209 -16.36 12.66 -0.43
CA GLU A 209 -17.53 12.83 0.44
C GLU A 209 -18.64 11.84 0.10
N GLN A 210 -18.95 11.64 -1.18
CA GLN A 210 -20.02 10.74 -1.60
C GLN A 210 -19.65 9.27 -1.39
N VAL A 211 -18.40 8.91 -1.61
CA VAL A 211 -17.93 7.55 -1.32
C VAL A 211 -17.91 7.28 0.18
N ALA A 212 -17.59 8.27 1.01
CA ALA A 212 -17.57 8.14 2.47
C ALA A 212 -18.97 7.91 3.10
N LEU A 213 -20.05 8.11 2.36
CA LEU A 213 -21.38 7.75 2.85
C LEU A 213 -21.48 6.22 3.07
N PRO A 214 -22.07 5.75 4.18
CA PRO A 214 -22.16 4.32 4.45
C PRO A 214 -22.79 3.51 3.32
N VAL A 215 -22.21 2.35 3.01
CA VAL A 215 -22.76 1.40 2.06
C VAL A 215 -23.56 0.34 2.82
N THR A 216 -24.86 0.21 2.53
CA THR A 216 -25.70 -0.78 3.20
C THR A 216 -25.59 -2.13 2.50
N VAL A 217 -25.03 -3.12 3.18
CA VAL A 217 -24.93 -4.50 2.70
C VAL A 217 -25.62 -5.43 3.72
N ALA A 218 -26.62 -6.19 3.28
CA ALA A 218 -27.40 -7.10 4.13
C ALA A 218 -27.90 -6.41 5.43
N MET A 219 -28.44 -5.19 5.32
CA MET A 219 -28.96 -4.36 6.42
C MET A 219 -27.89 -3.84 7.40
N LYS A 220 -26.61 -3.97 7.09
CA LYS A 220 -25.51 -3.42 7.90
C LYS A 220 -24.84 -2.28 7.14
N PRO A 221 -24.63 -1.12 7.76
CA PRO A 221 -23.83 -0.05 7.19
C PRO A 221 -22.36 -0.43 7.26
N ILE A 222 -21.63 -0.20 6.16
CA ILE A 222 -20.18 -0.35 6.07
C ILE A 222 -19.62 1.03 5.73
N ASP A 223 -18.76 1.54 6.60
CA ASP A 223 -18.05 2.79 6.38
C ASP A 223 -16.84 2.53 5.49
N ILE A 224 -16.70 3.33 4.45
CA ILE A 224 -15.59 3.25 3.51
C ILE A 224 -15.03 4.65 3.26
N THR A 225 -13.76 4.72 2.91
CA THR A 225 -13.12 5.95 2.45
C THR A 225 -12.29 5.66 1.22
N VAL A 226 -11.84 6.69 0.52
CA VAL A 226 -10.99 6.57 -0.64
C VAL A 226 -9.81 7.52 -0.57
N SER A 227 -8.67 7.04 -1.06
CA SER A 227 -7.49 7.85 -1.31
C SER A 227 -7.41 8.22 -2.79
N VAL A 228 -7.18 9.49 -3.10
CA VAL A 228 -7.27 10.02 -4.46
C VAL A 228 -5.96 10.70 -4.86
N GLY A 229 -5.51 10.42 -6.09
CA GLY A 229 -4.36 11.10 -6.70
C GLY A 229 -4.74 11.74 -8.03
N ILE A 230 -4.28 12.96 -8.27
CA ILE A 230 -4.65 13.74 -9.45
C ILE A 230 -3.41 14.13 -10.24
N SER A 231 -3.44 13.90 -11.55
CA SER A 231 -2.49 14.44 -12.51
C SER A 231 -3.23 15.14 -13.66
N HIS A 232 -2.53 15.88 -14.49
CA HIS A 232 -3.13 16.55 -15.64
C HIS A 232 -2.20 16.59 -16.87
N SER A 233 -2.78 16.71 -18.06
CA SER A 233 -2.05 16.62 -19.34
C SER A 233 -0.92 17.64 -19.49
N GLY A 234 -0.98 18.79 -18.80
CA GLY A 234 0.12 19.75 -18.76
C GLY A 234 1.39 19.28 -18.04
N GLN A 235 1.34 18.14 -17.37
CA GLN A 235 2.50 17.52 -16.69
C GLN A 235 3.20 16.45 -17.55
N ALA A 236 2.66 16.09 -18.71
CA ALA A 236 3.26 15.10 -19.59
C ALA A 236 4.49 15.70 -20.30
N GLU A 237 5.60 14.98 -20.27
CA GLU A 237 6.85 15.37 -20.91
C GLU A 237 7.05 14.72 -22.29
N LYS A 238 6.19 13.78 -22.66
CA LYS A 238 6.36 12.90 -23.81
C LYS A 238 5.77 13.47 -25.10
N ALA A 239 6.44 13.18 -26.20
CA ALA A 239 5.98 13.55 -27.52
C ALA A 239 4.93 12.57 -28.08
N ALA A 240 4.97 11.29 -27.72
CA ALA A 240 3.99 10.28 -28.15
C ALA A 240 2.81 10.23 -27.16
N VAL A 241 1.58 10.30 -27.69
CA VAL A 241 0.36 10.38 -26.88
C VAL A 241 0.15 9.14 -26.00
N ASP A 242 0.47 7.95 -26.52
CA ASP A 242 0.37 6.72 -25.75
C ASP A 242 1.33 6.69 -24.54
N GLU A 243 2.56 7.20 -24.71
CA GLU A 243 3.52 7.32 -23.62
C GLU A 243 3.05 8.37 -22.61
N ALA A 244 2.46 9.47 -23.06
CA ALA A 244 1.88 10.50 -22.20
C ALA A 244 0.72 9.96 -21.36
N ALA A 245 -0.15 9.14 -21.93
CA ALA A 245 -1.26 8.51 -21.20
C ALA A 245 -0.75 7.61 -20.04
N HIS A 246 0.26 6.78 -20.30
CA HIS A 246 0.88 5.94 -19.27
C HIS A 246 1.59 6.77 -18.19
N GLU A 247 2.33 7.80 -18.60
CA GLU A 247 3.03 8.70 -17.68
C GLU A 247 2.05 9.42 -16.74
N LEU A 248 0.94 9.93 -17.28
CA LEU A 248 -0.07 10.62 -16.48
C LEU A 248 -0.80 9.71 -15.52
N MET A 249 -1.14 8.48 -15.93
CA MET A 249 -1.69 7.47 -15.02
C MET A 249 -0.72 7.17 -13.89
N HIS A 250 0.56 6.98 -14.19
CA HIS A 250 1.59 6.74 -13.19
C HIS A 250 1.75 7.92 -12.22
N LYS A 251 1.72 9.16 -12.72
CA LYS A 251 1.74 10.37 -11.87
C LYS A 251 0.54 10.45 -10.93
N ALA A 252 -0.66 10.12 -11.42
CA ALA A 252 -1.84 10.04 -10.58
C ALA A 252 -1.72 8.96 -9.49
N ASP A 253 -1.16 7.78 -9.82
CA ASP A 253 -0.91 6.71 -8.85
C ASP A 253 0.07 7.13 -7.74
N ILE A 254 1.14 7.85 -8.08
CA ILE A 254 2.09 8.40 -7.09
C ILE A 254 1.37 9.34 -6.12
N ALA A 255 0.54 10.24 -6.64
CA ALA A 255 -0.23 11.17 -5.81
C ALA A 255 -1.23 10.43 -4.90
N MET A 256 -1.92 9.40 -5.43
CA MET A 256 -2.83 8.54 -4.66
C MET A 256 -2.09 7.79 -3.55
N TYR A 257 -0.92 7.24 -3.82
CA TYR A 257 -0.08 6.60 -2.82
C TYR A 257 0.30 7.57 -1.69
N ARG A 258 0.60 8.84 -2.03
CA ARG A 258 0.84 9.89 -1.03
C ARG A 258 -0.41 10.13 -0.18
N ALA A 259 -1.60 10.15 -0.76
CA ALA A 259 -2.86 10.28 -0.01
C ALA A 259 -3.03 9.15 1.01
N LYS A 260 -2.78 7.90 0.62
CA LYS A 260 -2.78 6.74 1.53
C LYS A 260 -1.81 6.92 2.70
N LYS A 261 -0.59 7.40 2.44
CA LYS A 261 0.46 7.57 3.47
C LYS A 261 0.19 8.74 4.42
N LYS A 262 -0.47 9.80 3.94
CA LYS A 262 -0.75 11.01 4.74
C LYS A 262 -2.06 10.93 5.54
N GLY A 263 -2.63 9.73 5.72
CA GLY A 263 -3.78 9.47 6.59
C GLY A 263 -5.08 9.19 5.87
N LYS A 264 -5.02 8.80 4.58
CA LYS A 264 -6.17 8.35 3.78
C LYS A 264 -7.30 9.39 3.66
N ASN A 265 -8.42 9.03 3.03
CA ASN A 265 -9.63 9.86 2.91
C ASN A 265 -9.34 11.30 2.46
N ARG A 266 -8.51 11.46 1.44
CA ARG A 266 -8.07 12.76 0.90
C ARG A 266 -7.55 12.65 -0.51
N PHE A 267 -7.31 13.79 -1.15
CA PHE A 267 -6.64 13.84 -2.43
C PHE A 267 -5.29 14.56 -2.35
N PHE A 268 -4.41 14.28 -3.31
CA PHE A 268 -3.22 15.05 -3.63
C PHE A 268 -3.10 15.24 -5.15
N TRP A 269 -2.62 16.41 -5.55
CA TRP A 269 -2.09 16.62 -6.87
C TRP A 269 -0.69 16.03 -6.97
N PHE A 270 -0.35 15.50 -8.14
CA PHE A 270 1.02 15.08 -8.40
C PHE A 270 1.97 16.27 -8.40
N GLU A 271 3.06 16.14 -7.68
CA GLU A 271 4.21 17.02 -7.67
C GLU A 271 5.47 16.18 -7.93
N HIS A 272 6.43 16.69 -8.72
CA HIS A 272 7.68 15.97 -9.00
C HIS A 272 8.47 15.56 -7.74
N ALA A 273 8.32 16.33 -6.66
CA ALA A 273 8.91 15.97 -5.38
C ALA A 273 8.43 14.61 -4.84
N MET A 274 7.17 14.22 -5.15
CA MET A 274 6.59 12.94 -4.70
C MET A 274 7.26 11.74 -5.37
N GLU A 275 7.59 11.86 -6.66
CA GLU A 275 8.30 10.81 -7.40
C GLU A 275 9.70 10.58 -6.83
N ASN A 276 10.41 11.67 -6.53
CA ASN A 276 11.71 11.61 -5.88
C ASN A 276 11.62 10.99 -4.48
N GLU A 277 10.59 11.35 -3.70
CA GLU A 277 10.33 10.77 -2.37
C GLU A 277 10.07 9.26 -2.47
N LEU A 278 9.26 8.83 -3.43
CA LEU A 278 8.96 7.41 -3.66
C LEU A 278 10.22 6.63 -4.08
N ARG A 279 11.01 7.18 -5.02
CA ARG A 279 12.27 6.56 -5.45
C ARG A 279 13.25 6.43 -4.29
N LEU A 280 13.45 7.52 -3.54
CA LEU A 280 14.31 7.52 -2.35
C LEU A 280 13.88 6.45 -1.35
N ARG A 281 12.58 6.33 -1.11
CA ARG A 281 12.03 5.33 -0.22
C ARG A 281 12.34 3.91 -0.69
N ASN A 282 12.12 3.59 -1.98
CA ASN A 282 12.40 2.28 -2.54
C ASN A 282 13.90 1.92 -2.46
N GLU A 283 14.78 2.91 -2.68
CA GLU A 283 16.22 2.76 -2.51
C GLU A 283 16.57 2.46 -1.04
N LEU A 284 15.95 3.18 -0.10
CA LEU A 284 16.13 2.94 1.33
C LEU A 284 15.61 1.57 1.76
N GLU A 285 14.44 1.13 1.30
CA GLU A 285 13.90 -0.21 1.60
C GLU A 285 14.86 -1.32 1.16
N THR A 286 15.40 -1.19 -0.05
CA THR A 286 16.39 -2.13 -0.58
C THR A 286 17.70 -2.09 0.22
N GLY A 287 18.16 -0.87 0.51
CA GLY A 287 19.37 -0.64 1.30
C GLY A 287 19.27 -1.19 2.73
N ILE A 288 18.12 -1.01 3.40
CA ILE A 288 17.89 -1.52 4.75
C ILE A 288 17.97 -3.05 4.78
N ARG A 289 17.30 -3.75 3.83
CA ARG A 289 17.37 -5.23 3.77
C ARG A 289 18.81 -5.72 3.61
N ARG A 290 19.54 -5.14 2.66
CA ARG A 290 20.97 -5.43 2.45
C ARG A 290 21.80 -5.10 3.68
N GLY A 291 21.57 -3.94 4.27
CA GLY A 291 22.36 -3.42 5.40
C GLY A 291 22.24 -4.25 6.67
N VAL A 292 21.07 -4.87 6.93
CA VAL A 292 20.90 -5.82 8.03
C VAL A 292 21.77 -7.07 7.85
N ASP A 293 21.85 -7.59 6.62
CA ASP A 293 22.66 -8.77 6.31
C ASP A 293 24.17 -8.47 6.33
N ASN A 294 24.55 -7.23 6.03
CA ASN A 294 25.95 -6.77 5.96
C ASN A 294 26.45 -6.07 7.23
N PHE A 295 25.69 -6.07 8.32
CA PHE A 295 26.05 -5.43 9.60
C PHE A 295 26.35 -3.91 9.45
N GLU A 296 25.61 -3.23 8.55
CA GLU A 296 25.73 -1.77 8.36
C GLU A 296 25.05 -0.98 9.49
N PHE A 297 24.23 -1.65 10.31
CA PHE A 297 23.56 -1.08 11.48
C PHE A 297 24.38 -1.36 12.73
N VAL A 298 24.69 -0.28 13.44
CA VAL A 298 25.51 -0.33 14.64
C VAL A 298 24.88 0.42 15.80
N PRO A 299 25.11 -0.01 17.07
CA PRO A 299 24.67 0.71 18.24
C PRO A 299 25.56 1.92 18.52
N TYR A 300 24.95 3.07 18.81
CA TYR A 300 25.55 4.21 19.47
C TYR A 300 24.95 4.31 20.86
N TYR A 301 25.63 4.98 21.79
CA TYR A 301 25.27 4.99 23.19
C TYR A 301 25.20 6.41 23.71
N GLU A 302 24.08 6.78 24.33
CA GLU A 302 23.88 8.03 25.03
C GLU A 302 23.89 7.83 26.53
N GLN A 303 24.58 8.73 27.25
CA GLN A 303 24.78 8.60 28.71
C GLN A 303 23.49 8.88 29.47
N GLN A 304 23.18 8.05 30.44
CA GLN A 304 22.15 8.27 31.45
C GLN A 304 22.82 8.57 32.78
N ILE A 305 22.55 9.73 33.34
CA ILE A 305 23.14 10.22 34.57
C ILE A 305 22.09 10.20 35.68
N ASP A 306 22.46 9.67 36.84
CA ASP A 306 21.68 9.80 38.06
C ASP A 306 21.83 11.24 38.59
N LEU A 307 20.74 12.01 38.60
CA LEU A 307 20.79 13.44 38.93
C LEU A 307 21.05 13.71 40.42
N ASP A 308 20.72 12.77 41.30
CA ASP A 308 20.93 12.91 42.75
C ASP A 308 22.39 12.80 43.09
N SER A 309 23.12 11.88 42.44
CA SER A 309 24.55 11.63 42.70
C SER A 309 25.50 12.25 41.67
N GLY A 310 25.00 12.67 40.53
CA GLY A 310 25.78 13.12 39.37
C GLY A 310 26.60 12.02 38.70
N ARG A 311 26.33 10.75 39.01
CA ARG A 311 27.10 9.60 38.51
C ARG A 311 26.45 8.97 37.26
N LEU A 312 27.32 8.45 36.39
CA LEU A 312 26.90 7.65 35.25
C LEU A 312 26.13 6.40 35.75
N ALA A 313 24.87 6.27 35.33
CA ALA A 313 23.97 5.17 35.69
C ALA A 313 23.92 4.09 34.61
N GLY A 314 24.06 4.46 33.34
CA GLY A 314 23.98 3.53 32.21
C GLY A 314 24.06 4.25 30.88
N PHE A 315 23.65 3.55 29.84
CA PHE A 315 23.58 4.08 28.49
C PHE A 315 22.30 3.62 27.80
N GLU A 316 21.74 4.50 26.99
CA GLU A 316 20.72 4.15 26.01
C GLU A 316 21.34 3.80 24.67
N MET A 317 20.95 2.67 24.10
CA MET A 317 21.35 2.22 22.77
C MET A 317 20.48 2.87 21.71
N LEU A 318 21.11 3.61 20.82
CA LEU A 318 20.49 4.30 19.70
C LEU A 318 21.03 3.74 18.39
N ALA A 319 20.16 3.21 17.57
CA ALA A 319 20.53 2.64 16.27
C ALA A 319 21.14 3.71 15.34
N ARG A 320 22.17 3.33 14.57
CA ARG A 320 22.74 4.14 13.48
C ARG A 320 22.98 3.27 12.28
N TRP A 321 22.63 3.76 11.10
CA TRP A 321 22.89 3.07 9.85
C TRP A 321 24.04 3.73 9.10
N HIS A 322 25.14 3.00 8.93
CA HIS A 322 26.28 3.40 8.10
C HIS A 322 26.08 2.88 6.68
N SER A 323 25.26 3.56 5.91
CA SER A 323 24.99 3.19 4.53
C SER A 323 26.22 3.48 3.64
N PRO A 324 26.69 2.51 2.84
CA PRO A 324 27.79 2.74 1.90
C PRO A 324 27.47 3.84 0.89
N ASP A 325 26.21 3.97 0.50
CA ASP A 325 25.77 4.89 -0.55
C ASP A 325 25.40 6.28 -0.02
N ARG A 326 25.07 6.39 1.31
CA ARG A 326 24.47 7.61 1.89
C ARG A 326 25.20 8.11 3.15
N GLY A 327 26.21 7.39 3.61
CA GLY A 327 26.87 7.69 4.88
C GLY A 327 25.98 7.38 6.09
N LEU A 328 26.02 8.23 7.10
CA LEU A 328 25.26 8.05 8.34
C LEU A 328 23.80 8.48 8.14
N VAL A 329 22.87 7.53 8.20
CA VAL A 329 21.43 7.75 8.06
C VAL A 329 20.77 7.78 9.45
N SER A 330 19.87 8.77 9.67
CA SER A 330 19.15 8.94 10.94
C SER A 330 18.12 7.82 11.19
N PRO A 331 17.93 7.38 12.45
CA PRO A 331 16.86 6.45 12.84
C PRO A 331 15.46 6.88 12.42
N GLU A 332 15.15 8.16 12.47
CA GLU A 332 13.87 8.73 12.03
C GLU A 332 13.52 8.40 10.58
N VAL A 333 14.55 8.16 9.74
CA VAL A 333 14.37 7.83 8.32
C VAL A 333 14.18 6.33 8.14
N PHE A 334 15.02 5.47 8.75
CA PHE A 334 15.04 4.06 8.43
C PHE A 334 14.14 3.20 9.34
N ILE A 335 13.91 3.57 10.61
CA ILE A 335 13.07 2.79 11.53
C ILE A 335 11.63 2.65 10.99
N PRO A 336 10.92 3.72 10.58
CA PRO A 336 9.57 3.60 10.04
C PRO A 336 9.49 2.71 8.78
N ILE A 337 10.56 2.71 7.97
CA ILE A 337 10.65 1.84 6.79
C ILE A 337 10.87 0.40 7.21
N ALA A 338 11.78 0.13 8.16
CA ALA A 338 12.05 -1.19 8.68
C ALA A 338 10.81 -1.82 9.34
N GLU A 339 10.01 -1.04 10.07
CA GLU A 339 8.73 -1.46 10.64
C GLU A 339 7.72 -1.87 9.58
N GLN A 340 7.51 -1.03 8.56
CA GLN A 340 6.53 -1.28 7.49
C GLN A 340 6.92 -2.48 6.62
N THR A 341 8.22 -2.75 6.47
CA THR A 341 8.74 -3.87 5.68
C THR A 341 8.95 -5.15 6.48
N GLY A 342 8.71 -5.11 7.80
CA GLY A 342 8.90 -6.23 8.71
C GLY A 342 10.37 -6.58 9.01
N VAL A 343 11.33 -5.78 8.54
CA VAL A 343 12.77 -6.02 8.76
C VAL A 343 13.19 -5.59 10.16
N ILE A 344 12.37 -4.77 10.85
CA ILE A 344 12.66 -4.22 12.18
C ILE A 344 13.01 -5.30 13.21
N GLU A 345 12.38 -6.47 13.16
CA GLU A 345 12.67 -7.56 14.11
C GLU A 345 14.13 -8.03 14.02
N LYS A 346 14.59 -8.34 12.79
CA LYS A 346 15.94 -8.83 12.55
C LYS A 346 16.98 -7.75 12.85
N LEU A 347 16.69 -6.50 12.46
CA LEU A 347 17.54 -5.34 12.74
C LEU A 347 17.70 -5.14 14.25
N SER A 348 16.60 -5.11 14.99
CA SER A 348 16.61 -4.89 16.44
C SER A 348 17.31 -6.04 17.18
N GLU A 349 17.04 -7.31 16.84
CA GLU A 349 17.74 -8.46 17.42
C GLU A 349 19.26 -8.34 17.23
N SER A 350 19.73 -7.98 16.03
CA SER A 350 21.15 -7.79 15.75
C SER A 350 21.77 -6.65 16.56
N LEU A 351 21.08 -5.51 16.67
CA LEU A 351 21.56 -4.36 17.46
C LEU A 351 21.59 -4.64 18.95
N ILE A 352 20.56 -5.30 19.49
CA ILE A 352 20.50 -5.69 20.91
C ILE A 352 21.62 -6.68 21.22
N GLU A 353 21.88 -7.63 20.34
CA GLU A 353 22.99 -8.58 20.48
C GLU A 353 24.34 -7.86 20.51
N GLN A 354 24.61 -6.95 19.57
CA GLN A 354 25.83 -6.13 19.56
C GLN A 354 25.95 -5.31 20.83
N ALA A 355 24.86 -4.65 21.26
CA ALA A 355 24.86 -3.82 22.46
C ALA A 355 25.12 -4.62 23.75
N MET A 356 24.62 -5.85 23.86
CA MET A 356 24.94 -6.73 24.98
C MET A 356 26.42 -7.13 25.02
N ILE A 357 27.03 -7.38 23.83
CA ILE A 357 28.46 -7.67 23.72
C ILE A 357 29.28 -6.46 24.18
N ASP A 358 28.95 -5.26 23.71
CA ASP A 358 29.64 -4.03 24.12
C ASP A 358 29.49 -3.77 25.62
N ALA A 359 28.25 -3.87 26.13
CA ALA A 359 27.93 -3.62 27.53
C ALA A 359 28.49 -4.67 28.50
N SER A 360 28.89 -5.85 28.01
CA SER A 360 29.59 -6.87 28.83
C SER A 360 30.97 -6.38 29.33
N GLN A 361 31.56 -5.39 28.62
CA GLN A 361 32.85 -4.79 28.95
C GLN A 361 32.73 -3.64 29.94
N TRP A 362 31.52 -3.16 30.24
CA TRP A 362 31.27 -2.05 31.15
C TRP A 362 31.22 -2.51 32.60
N ASP A 363 31.42 -1.59 33.52
CA ASP A 363 31.19 -1.83 34.96
C ASP A 363 29.81 -2.51 35.18
N PRO A 364 29.75 -3.62 35.93
CA PRO A 364 28.48 -4.33 36.16
C PRO A 364 27.35 -3.50 36.77
N ALA A 365 27.66 -2.35 37.36
CA ALA A 365 26.66 -1.44 37.90
C ALA A 365 25.97 -0.58 36.84
N LEU A 366 26.49 -0.55 35.59
CA LEU A 366 25.90 0.23 34.49
C LEU A 366 24.81 -0.55 33.77
N THR A 367 23.69 0.12 33.50
CA THR A 367 22.55 -0.43 32.77
C THR A 367 22.67 -0.17 31.27
N LEU A 368 22.02 -1.03 30.47
CA LEU A 368 21.84 -0.87 29.04
C LEU A 368 20.33 -0.73 28.75
N SER A 369 19.91 0.44 28.26
CA SER A 369 18.54 0.65 27.79
C SER A 369 18.46 0.42 26.27
N VAL A 370 17.39 -0.23 25.81
CA VAL A 370 17.15 -0.54 24.40
C VAL A 370 15.71 -0.25 24.01
N ASN A 371 15.54 0.47 22.92
CA ASN A 371 14.24 0.82 22.35
C ASN A 371 13.62 -0.36 21.60
N VAL A 372 12.31 -0.57 21.79
CA VAL A 372 11.54 -1.63 21.14
C VAL A 372 10.36 -1.04 20.37
N SER A 373 10.27 -1.39 19.08
CA SER A 373 9.19 -0.95 18.21
C SER A 373 7.83 -1.53 18.61
N PRO A 374 6.74 -0.76 18.45
CA PRO A 374 5.38 -1.27 18.63
C PRO A 374 5.07 -2.51 17.78
N VAL A 375 5.68 -2.63 16.60
CA VAL A 375 5.52 -3.81 15.73
C VAL A 375 6.06 -5.08 16.40
N GLN A 376 7.19 -4.98 17.09
CA GLN A 376 7.79 -6.13 17.82
C GLN A 376 6.94 -6.57 19.02
N MET A 377 6.22 -5.63 19.64
CA MET A 377 5.30 -5.92 20.75
C MET A 377 4.03 -6.69 20.34
N ARG A 378 3.81 -6.91 19.02
CA ARG A 378 2.76 -7.79 18.50
C ARG A 378 3.19 -9.25 18.42
N ASP A 379 4.49 -9.55 18.47
CA ASP A 379 5.02 -10.91 18.46
C ASP A 379 4.93 -11.54 19.86
N PRO A 380 4.10 -12.57 20.08
CA PRO A 380 3.99 -13.24 21.37
C PRO A 380 5.30 -13.85 21.89
N TRP A 381 6.27 -14.07 21.01
CA TRP A 381 7.55 -14.70 21.32
C TRP A 381 8.67 -13.69 21.61
N PHE A 382 8.37 -12.38 21.53
CA PHE A 382 9.38 -11.34 21.74
C PHE A 382 10.13 -11.49 23.08
N ALA A 383 9.40 -11.67 24.19
CA ALA A 383 10.04 -11.84 25.51
C ALA A 383 11.00 -13.04 25.52
N GLN A 384 10.62 -14.17 24.92
CA GLN A 384 11.49 -15.35 24.83
C GLN A 384 12.73 -15.11 23.96
N LYS A 385 12.60 -14.34 22.87
CA LYS A 385 13.74 -13.93 22.04
C LYS A 385 14.76 -13.14 22.86
N ILE A 386 14.31 -12.14 23.62
CA ILE A 386 15.18 -11.34 24.52
C ILE A 386 15.85 -12.23 25.57
N LEU A 387 15.09 -13.09 26.25
CA LEU A 387 15.64 -14.00 27.25
C LEU A 387 16.69 -14.98 26.67
N LYS A 388 16.48 -15.44 25.44
CA LYS A 388 17.44 -16.24 24.70
C LYS A 388 18.75 -15.48 24.45
N LEU A 389 18.69 -14.21 24.08
CA LEU A 389 19.87 -13.35 23.89
C LEU A 389 20.63 -13.14 25.21
N LEU A 390 19.91 -12.86 26.31
CA LEU A 390 20.52 -12.73 27.65
C LEU A 390 21.30 -13.97 28.04
N VAL A 391 20.71 -15.16 27.83
CA VAL A 391 21.37 -16.44 28.13
C VAL A 391 22.56 -16.69 27.22
N LYS A 392 22.42 -16.43 25.90
CA LYS A 392 23.47 -16.62 24.91
C LYS A 392 24.71 -15.81 25.23
N HIS A 393 24.54 -14.54 25.63
CA HIS A 393 25.65 -13.64 25.96
C HIS A 393 25.99 -13.56 27.44
N ARG A 394 25.32 -14.38 28.29
CA ARG A 394 25.49 -14.36 29.74
C ARG A 394 25.34 -12.94 30.33
N PHE A 395 24.46 -12.15 29.71
CA PHE A 395 24.23 -10.78 30.14
C PHE A 395 23.23 -10.77 31.31
N PRO A 396 23.53 -10.09 32.44
CA PRO A 396 22.63 -10.06 33.58
C PRO A 396 21.31 -9.35 33.24
N ALA A 397 20.18 -10.02 33.42
CA ALA A 397 18.85 -9.46 33.10
C ALA A 397 18.59 -8.12 33.83
N SER A 398 19.09 -7.97 35.06
CA SER A 398 18.94 -6.74 35.87
C SER A 398 19.65 -5.52 35.30
N ARG A 399 20.54 -5.72 34.31
CA ARG A 399 21.24 -4.63 33.62
C ARG A 399 20.54 -4.20 32.33
N LEU A 400 19.57 -4.99 31.84
CA LEU A 400 18.82 -4.66 30.63
C LEU A 400 17.55 -3.91 31.01
N ASP A 401 17.31 -2.78 30.35
CA ASP A 401 16.10 -1.97 30.42
C ASP A 401 15.45 -1.92 29.03
N ILE A 402 14.22 -2.40 28.90
CA ILE A 402 13.46 -2.38 27.65
C ILE A 402 12.59 -1.14 27.64
N GLU A 403 12.82 -0.25 26.69
CA GLU A 403 12.05 0.98 26.52
C GLU A 403 10.96 0.77 25.46
N ILE A 404 9.70 1.01 25.85
CA ILE A 404 8.53 0.89 24.98
C ILE A 404 7.75 2.20 24.99
N THR A 405 7.35 2.65 23.82
CA THR A 405 6.56 3.89 23.71
C THR A 405 5.11 3.71 24.14
N GLU A 406 4.46 4.79 24.52
CA GLU A 406 3.04 4.83 24.91
C GLU A 406 2.11 4.21 23.87
N SER A 407 2.45 4.34 22.58
CA SER A 407 1.68 3.77 21.46
C SER A 407 1.56 2.24 21.50
N CYS A 408 2.52 1.53 22.10
CA CYS A 408 2.47 0.07 22.27
C CYS A 408 1.26 -0.40 23.08
N LEU A 409 0.72 0.48 23.95
CA LEU A 409 -0.34 0.12 24.90
C LEU A 409 -1.75 0.08 24.28
N HIS A 410 -1.93 0.59 23.07
CA HIS A 410 -3.26 0.75 22.47
C HIS A 410 -3.78 -0.48 21.74
N GLU A 411 -2.94 -1.20 21.01
CA GLU A 411 -3.42 -2.21 20.07
C GLU A 411 -3.83 -3.54 20.75
N ASN A 412 -3.04 -4.02 21.69
CA ASN A 412 -3.32 -5.26 22.42
C ASN A 412 -2.80 -5.19 23.86
N PRO A 413 -3.51 -4.49 24.77
CA PRO A 413 -3.06 -4.29 26.14
C PRO A 413 -2.82 -5.60 26.90
N GLY A 414 -3.56 -6.66 26.57
CA GLY A 414 -3.43 -7.98 27.21
C GLY A 414 -2.09 -8.67 26.87
N LEU A 415 -1.71 -8.64 25.59
CA LEU A 415 -0.45 -9.21 25.12
C LEU A 415 0.73 -8.43 25.68
N VAL A 416 0.70 -7.10 25.58
CA VAL A 416 1.75 -6.22 26.11
C VAL A 416 1.96 -6.47 27.61
N ARG A 417 0.87 -6.54 28.40
CA ARG A 417 0.95 -6.85 29.83
C ARG A 417 1.63 -8.20 30.11
N SER A 418 1.27 -9.23 29.35
CA SER A 418 1.88 -10.56 29.49
C SER A 418 3.38 -10.51 29.22
N MET A 419 3.82 -9.80 28.20
CA MET A 419 5.23 -9.63 27.85
C MET A 419 6.00 -8.84 28.92
N ILE A 420 5.50 -7.70 29.36
CA ILE A 420 6.10 -6.91 30.45
C ILE A 420 6.26 -7.80 31.69
N THR A 421 5.21 -8.52 32.07
CA THR A 421 5.26 -9.42 33.23
C THR A 421 6.31 -10.52 33.05
N SER A 422 6.41 -11.12 31.87
CA SER A 422 7.39 -12.17 31.57
C SER A 422 8.83 -11.65 31.67
N LEU A 423 9.13 -10.49 31.11
CA LEU A 423 10.45 -9.85 31.17
C LEU A 423 10.84 -9.49 32.62
N ARG A 424 9.93 -8.82 33.34
CA ARG A 424 10.17 -8.42 34.73
C ARG A 424 10.38 -9.61 35.70
N ASN A 425 9.64 -10.71 35.50
CA ASN A 425 9.82 -11.91 36.28
C ASN A 425 11.22 -12.55 36.13
N GLN A 426 11.92 -12.22 35.06
CA GLN A 426 13.31 -12.64 34.81
C GLN A 426 14.33 -11.57 35.24
N GLY A 427 13.87 -10.45 35.77
CA GLY A 427 14.72 -9.38 36.29
C GLY A 427 15.07 -8.30 35.25
N VAL A 428 14.50 -8.34 34.03
CA VAL A 428 14.64 -7.27 33.04
C VAL A 428 13.79 -6.08 33.47
N GLN A 429 14.32 -4.87 33.40
CA GLN A 429 13.58 -3.64 33.65
C GLN A 429 12.77 -3.24 32.42
N VAL A 430 11.61 -2.62 32.64
CA VAL A 430 10.75 -2.13 31.56
C VAL A 430 10.38 -0.68 31.83
N THR A 431 10.76 0.18 30.92
CA THR A 431 10.55 1.63 30.97
C THR A 431 9.47 2.04 29.96
N LEU A 432 8.57 2.92 30.37
CA LEU A 432 7.60 3.57 29.47
C LEU A 432 8.22 4.85 28.92
N ASP A 433 8.38 4.88 27.61
CA ASP A 433 8.97 6.00 26.87
C ASP A 433 7.94 6.95 26.26
N ASP A 434 8.36 8.17 25.91
CA ASP A 434 7.52 9.24 25.32
C ASP A 434 6.29 9.61 26.19
N PHE A 435 6.39 9.47 27.51
CA PHE A 435 5.26 9.67 28.39
C PHE A 435 4.67 11.08 28.28
N GLY A 436 3.37 11.13 28.00
CA GLY A 436 2.56 12.34 27.91
C GLY A 436 2.40 12.91 26.50
N THR A 437 3.03 12.31 25.48
CA THR A 437 2.83 12.69 24.07
C THR A 437 1.60 12.01 23.45
N GLY A 438 1.08 10.96 24.07
CA GLY A 438 -0.01 10.11 23.60
C GLY A 438 -1.23 10.08 24.51
N TYR A 439 -1.92 8.94 24.55
CA TYR A 439 -3.21 8.74 25.22
C TYR A 439 -3.15 7.68 26.34
N ALA A 440 -2.00 7.44 27.00
CA ALA A 440 -1.96 6.48 28.11
C ALA A 440 -2.92 6.92 29.22
N SER A 441 -3.85 6.06 29.55
CA SER A 441 -4.75 6.32 30.66
C SER A 441 -4.06 6.02 32.00
N LEU A 442 -4.36 6.80 33.04
CA LEU A 442 -3.90 6.52 34.40
C LEU A 442 -4.23 5.08 34.86
N SER A 443 -5.32 4.50 34.32
CA SER A 443 -5.68 3.10 34.62
C SER A 443 -4.70 2.10 34.00
N GLN A 444 -4.14 2.40 32.84
CA GLN A 444 -3.10 1.55 32.21
C GLN A 444 -1.79 1.61 32.99
N LEU A 445 -1.35 2.80 33.42
CA LEU A 445 -0.17 2.95 34.28
C LEU A 445 -0.30 2.19 35.62
N LYS A 446 -1.50 2.16 36.24
CA LYS A 446 -1.75 1.37 37.44
C LYS A 446 -1.76 -0.13 37.19
N THR A 447 -2.16 -0.55 36.01
CA THR A 447 -2.35 -1.98 35.68
C THR A 447 -1.08 -2.62 35.14
N LEU A 448 -0.26 -1.82 34.44
CA LEU A 448 1.02 -2.20 33.87
C LEU A 448 2.11 -1.70 34.81
N THR A 449 2.86 -2.63 35.38
CA THR A 449 3.93 -2.30 36.32
C THR A 449 5.20 -1.95 35.56
N PHE A 450 5.49 -0.67 35.41
CA PHE A 450 6.74 -0.15 34.85
C PHE A 450 7.77 0.07 35.94
N ASP A 451 9.06 -0.08 35.58
CA ASP A 451 10.18 0.19 36.49
C ASP A 451 10.62 1.65 36.41
N ARG A 452 10.25 2.36 35.33
CA ARG A 452 10.63 3.76 35.08
C ARG A 452 9.68 4.43 34.07
N LEU A 453 9.57 5.76 34.14
CA LEU A 453 8.94 6.62 33.15
C LEU A 453 10.00 7.51 32.50
N LYS A 454 10.09 7.58 31.18
CA LYS A 454 10.88 8.57 30.46
C LYS A 454 9.94 9.72 30.02
N ILE A 455 10.36 10.93 30.32
CA ILE A 455 9.62 12.13 29.97
C ILE A 455 10.25 12.68 28.71
N ASP A 456 9.42 12.80 27.66
CA ASP A 456 9.82 13.30 26.36
C ASP A 456 10.39 14.74 26.44
N ARG A 457 11.36 15.01 25.61
CA ARG A 457 12.03 16.30 25.47
C ARG A 457 11.06 17.48 25.37
N SER A 458 9.91 17.34 24.70
CA SER A 458 8.93 18.42 24.53
C SER A 458 8.37 18.99 25.83
N PHE A 459 8.42 18.21 26.92
CA PHE A 459 8.05 18.68 28.27
C PHE A 459 9.21 19.41 28.93
N ILE A 460 10.44 18.98 28.68
CA ILE A 460 11.65 19.56 29.25
C ILE A 460 11.93 20.93 28.61
N ASP A 461 11.78 21.06 27.30
CA ASP A 461 11.91 22.34 26.58
C ASP A 461 10.92 23.41 27.10
N ARG A 462 9.75 22.99 27.60
CA ARG A 462 8.75 23.91 28.19
C ARG A 462 9.09 24.40 29.61
N LEU A 463 10.12 23.86 30.25
CA LEU A 463 10.59 24.37 31.54
C LEU A 463 11.18 25.78 31.44
N GLU A 464 11.57 26.20 30.24
CA GLU A 464 11.98 27.58 29.96
C GLU A 464 10.80 28.58 29.96
N ASP A 465 9.55 28.10 29.75
CA ASP A 465 8.30 28.86 29.80
C ASP A 465 7.76 28.88 31.26
N GLU A 466 8.14 29.86 32.05
CA GLU A 466 8.30 29.94 33.51
C GLU A 466 7.15 29.40 34.39
N ASP A 467 5.89 29.35 33.96
CA ASP A 467 4.78 28.99 34.89
C ASP A 467 4.06 27.67 34.52
N ARG A 468 3.88 27.40 33.23
CA ARG A 468 3.02 26.30 32.79
C ARG A 468 3.80 24.98 32.67
N GLY A 469 5.04 25.04 32.18
CA GLY A 469 5.92 23.88 32.07
C GLY A 469 6.29 23.30 33.44
N VAL A 470 6.64 24.18 34.40
CA VAL A 470 6.97 23.78 35.78
C VAL A 470 5.79 23.09 36.46
N LYS A 471 4.56 23.65 36.37
CA LYS A 471 3.35 23.02 36.94
C LYS A 471 3.02 21.66 36.35
N LEU A 472 3.24 21.50 35.04
CA LEU A 472 3.02 20.22 34.38
C LEU A 472 4.05 19.19 34.85
N MET A 473 5.31 19.58 34.96
CA MET A 473 6.38 18.72 35.47
C MET A 473 6.13 18.34 36.94
N GLU A 474 5.69 19.27 37.79
CA GLU A 474 5.28 18.98 39.17
C GLU A 474 4.16 17.94 39.23
N ALA A 475 3.17 18.03 38.33
CA ALA A 475 2.07 17.07 38.28
C ALA A 475 2.60 15.67 37.88
N ILE A 476 3.52 15.56 36.90
CA ILE A 476 4.13 14.31 36.48
C ILE A 476 4.97 13.71 37.61
N VAL A 477 5.80 14.52 38.28
CA VAL A 477 6.62 14.08 39.42
C VAL A 477 5.74 13.62 40.59
N SER A 478 4.64 14.31 40.86
CA SER A 478 3.70 13.89 41.89
C SER A 478 3.05 12.55 41.55
N LEU A 479 2.65 12.37 40.30
CA LEU A 479 2.11 11.10 39.80
C LEU A 479 3.13 9.97 39.95
N SER A 480 4.36 10.20 39.55
CA SER A 480 5.48 9.25 39.65
C SER A 480 5.72 8.81 41.12
N LYS A 481 5.70 9.76 42.06
CA LYS A 481 5.81 9.48 43.50
C LYS A 481 4.66 8.63 44.03
N GLU A 482 3.42 8.93 43.65
CA GLU A 482 2.23 8.17 44.05
C GLU A 482 2.23 6.72 43.47
N LEU A 483 2.83 6.53 42.31
CA LEU A 483 2.96 5.22 41.68
C LEU A 483 4.25 4.47 42.08
N ASP A 484 5.15 5.13 42.82
CA ASP A 484 6.50 4.65 43.16
C ASP A 484 7.35 4.28 41.93
N ILE A 485 7.22 5.03 40.84
CA ILE A 485 7.94 4.82 39.57
C ILE A 485 8.93 5.96 39.36
N PRO A 486 10.26 5.73 39.36
CA PRO A 486 11.26 6.76 39.11
C PRO A 486 11.20 7.31 37.68
N ILE A 487 11.74 8.52 37.47
CA ILE A 487 11.69 9.26 36.20
C ILE A 487 13.06 9.28 35.53
N THR A 488 13.06 9.28 34.20
CA THR A 488 14.19 9.76 33.37
C THR A 488 13.73 10.99 32.57
N ALA A 489 14.46 12.10 32.65
CA ALA A 489 14.22 13.28 31.88
C ALA A 489 15.10 13.28 30.63
N GLU A 490 14.50 13.47 29.45
CA GLU A 490 15.18 13.52 28.18
C GLU A 490 15.44 14.97 27.69
N GLY A 491 16.43 15.13 26.79
CA GLY A 491 16.65 16.42 26.14
C GLY A 491 17.28 17.47 27.05
N ILE A 492 18.05 17.08 28.06
CA ILE A 492 18.81 18.04 28.87
C ILE A 492 19.95 18.58 27.99
N GLU A 493 19.81 19.83 27.51
CA GLU A 493 20.78 20.46 26.61
C GLU A 493 21.69 21.45 27.30
N ASN A 494 21.27 22.05 28.43
CA ASN A 494 22.00 23.07 29.11
C ASN A 494 21.92 22.96 30.65
N GLU A 495 22.71 23.78 31.34
CA GLU A 495 22.82 23.83 32.80
C GLU A 495 21.55 24.39 33.48
N GLU A 496 20.80 25.26 32.79
CA GLU A 496 19.60 25.90 33.33
C GLU A 496 18.47 24.87 33.44
N ILE A 497 18.28 24.03 32.42
CA ILE A 497 17.37 22.89 32.45
C ILE A 497 17.79 21.93 33.56
N LEU A 498 19.07 21.57 33.65
CA LEU A 498 19.59 20.67 34.67
C LEU A 498 19.29 21.21 36.08
N ALA A 499 19.57 22.48 36.34
CA ALA A 499 19.32 23.12 37.62
C ALA A 499 17.81 23.12 37.98
N SER A 500 16.96 23.19 36.97
CA SER A 500 15.51 23.11 37.19
C SER A 500 15.08 21.70 37.57
N LEU A 501 15.72 20.66 37.03
CA LEU A 501 15.39 19.25 37.28
C LEU A 501 15.95 18.71 38.60
N THR A 502 17.10 19.20 39.07
CA THR A 502 17.75 18.79 40.33
C THR A 502 16.93 19.14 41.58
N LYS A 503 15.82 19.88 41.46
CA LYS A 503 14.85 20.11 42.55
C LYS A 503 14.04 18.86 42.91
N TRP A 504 14.01 17.86 42.02
CA TRP A 504 13.24 16.62 42.20
C TRP A 504 14.18 15.44 42.38
N GLU A 505 13.86 14.59 43.33
CA GLU A 505 14.62 13.38 43.70
C GLU A 505 14.23 12.17 42.85
N ARG A 506 15.12 11.14 42.84
CA ARG A 506 14.93 9.86 42.15
C ARG A 506 14.81 10.00 40.64
N MET A 507 15.59 10.89 40.06
CA MET A 507 15.56 11.20 38.64
C MET A 507 16.88 10.84 37.96
N LYS A 508 16.81 10.23 36.78
CA LYS A 508 17.90 10.18 35.82
C LYS A 508 17.74 11.30 34.81
N GLY A 509 18.84 11.74 34.23
CA GLY A 509 18.87 12.72 33.15
C GLY A 509 19.64 12.19 31.95
N GLN A 510 19.18 12.57 30.77
CA GLN A 510 19.80 12.26 29.49
C GLN A 510 19.69 13.46 28.55
N GLY A 511 20.71 13.67 27.69
CA GLY A 511 20.71 14.75 26.73
C GLY A 511 22.10 15.26 26.37
N TYR A 512 22.14 16.19 25.43
CA TYR A 512 23.38 16.67 24.83
C TYR A 512 24.27 17.45 25.80
N HIS A 513 23.74 17.89 26.92
CA HIS A 513 24.55 18.45 28.02
C HIS A 513 25.63 17.47 28.52
N TYR A 514 25.30 16.17 28.56
CA TYR A 514 26.24 15.11 28.97
C TYR A 514 27.06 14.54 27.82
N GLY A 515 26.68 14.82 26.60
CA GLY A 515 27.33 14.38 25.37
C GLY A 515 26.39 13.76 24.37
N ARG A 516 26.74 13.86 23.11
CA ARG A 516 25.98 13.23 22.03
C ARG A 516 26.19 11.72 22.02
N PRO A 517 25.27 10.93 21.45
CA PRO A 517 25.45 9.48 21.29
C PRO A 517 26.78 9.14 20.61
N GLU A 518 27.55 8.23 21.19
CA GLU A 518 28.90 7.86 20.76
C GLU A 518 28.97 6.36 20.38
N PRO A 519 29.83 5.97 19.42
CA PRO A 519 30.07 4.56 19.09
C PRO A 519 30.78 3.84 20.24
N ALA A 520 30.65 2.50 20.29
CA ALA A 520 31.18 1.64 21.35
C ALA A 520 32.65 1.91 21.70
N ALA A 521 33.52 2.11 20.71
CA ALA A 521 34.94 2.37 20.93
C ALA A 521 35.20 3.64 21.78
N LYS A 522 34.44 4.72 21.55
CA LYS A 522 34.55 5.96 22.33
C LYS A 522 34.00 5.78 23.75
N VAL A 523 32.87 5.04 23.88
CA VAL A 523 32.30 4.70 25.19
C VAL A 523 33.33 3.94 26.03
N LEU A 524 33.95 2.90 25.48
CA LEU A 524 34.99 2.12 26.17
C LEU A 524 36.19 2.98 26.57
N GLN A 525 36.64 3.91 25.70
CA GLN A 525 37.69 4.85 26.04
C GLN A 525 37.31 5.77 27.22
N ARG A 526 36.08 6.29 27.22
CA ARG A 526 35.53 7.11 28.31
C ARG A 526 35.44 6.33 29.60
N LEU A 527 34.89 5.10 29.60
CA LEU A 527 34.77 4.25 30.77
C LEU A 527 36.14 3.85 31.33
N LYS A 528 37.14 3.64 30.47
CA LYS A 528 38.52 3.39 30.89
C LYS A 528 39.11 4.57 31.67
N LEU A 529 38.90 5.81 31.20
CA LEU A 529 39.33 7.02 31.89
C LEU A 529 38.63 7.21 33.24
N MET A 530 37.37 6.76 33.36
CA MET A 530 36.57 6.81 34.59
C MET A 530 36.83 5.62 35.54
N GLY A 531 37.64 4.64 35.15
CA GLY A 531 37.83 3.42 35.91
C GLY A 531 36.55 2.55 36.03
N ARG A 532 35.68 2.59 35.05
CA ARG A 532 34.35 1.96 35.03
C ARG A 532 34.26 0.82 33.99
N LEU A 533 35.34 0.10 33.75
CA LEU A 533 35.35 -1.13 32.95
C LEU A 533 35.15 -2.36 33.85
N ALA A 534 34.59 -3.43 33.24
CA ALA A 534 34.49 -4.70 33.89
C ALA A 534 35.90 -5.25 34.27
N PRO A 535 36.04 -6.01 35.38
CA PRO A 535 37.33 -6.52 35.84
C PRO A 535 38.12 -7.37 34.81
N ASN A 536 37.41 -8.03 33.89
CA ASN A 536 37.96 -8.92 32.85
C ASN A 536 37.87 -8.34 31.41
N ALA A 537 37.64 -7.05 31.26
CA ALA A 537 37.48 -6.42 29.96
C ALA A 537 38.71 -6.57 29.02
N GLY A 538 39.90 -6.72 29.56
CA GLY A 538 41.16 -6.91 28.81
C GLY A 538 41.28 -8.30 28.14
N GLU A 539 40.74 -9.34 28.72
CA GLU A 539 40.75 -10.70 28.16
C GLU A 539 39.68 -10.91 27.08
N ALA A 540 38.50 -10.30 27.27
CA ALA A 540 37.41 -10.34 26.28
C ALA A 540 37.76 -9.67 24.95
N GLN A 541 38.52 -8.58 25.01
CA GLN A 541 38.99 -7.87 23.79
C GLN A 541 39.96 -8.69 22.94
N ALA A 542 40.86 -9.48 23.61
CA ALA A 542 41.80 -10.36 22.94
C ALA A 542 41.08 -11.52 22.21
N ALA A 543 40.01 -12.03 22.79
CA ALA A 543 39.22 -13.15 22.22
C ALA A 543 38.44 -12.70 20.96
N VAL A 544 37.79 -11.52 21.00
CA VAL A 544 37.01 -11.00 19.86
C VAL A 544 37.94 -10.66 18.68
N PHE A 545 39.11 -10.05 18.93
CA PHE A 545 40.09 -9.79 17.87
C PHE A 545 40.70 -11.05 17.26
N SER A 546 40.82 -12.15 18.02
CA SER A 546 41.31 -13.43 17.49
C SER A 546 40.26 -14.14 16.61
N GLU A 547 38.97 -14.00 16.92
CA GLU A 547 37.88 -14.60 16.13
C GLU A 547 37.63 -13.85 14.80
N VAL A 548 37.72 -12.52 14.80
CA VAL A 548 37.61 -11.72 13.58
C VAL A 548 38.82 -11.90 12.67
N ALA A 549 40.03 -12.10 13.23
CA ALA A 549 41.22 -12.38 12.44
C ALA A 549 41.22 -13.77 11.80
N THR A 550 40.61 -14.77 12.46
CA THR A 550 40.48 -16.13 11.90
C THR A 550 39.43 -16.20 10.78
N THR A 551 38.30 -15.50 10.91
CA THR A 551 37.26 -15.44 9.86
C THR A 551 37.69 -14.64 8.62
N SER A 552 38.52 -13.62 8.77
CA SER A 552 39.09 -12.87 7.63
C SER A 552 40.27 -13.61 6.95
N GLY A 553 40.96 -14.50 7.64
CA GLY A 553 42.04 -15.32 7.07
C GLY A 553 41.52 -16.48 6.21
N GLU A 554 40.41 -17.11 6.61
CA GLU A 554 39.82 -18.21 5.84
C GLU A 554 39.12 -17.77 4.55
N ALA A 555 38.67 -16.50 4.46
CA ALA A 555 38.11 -15.96 3.22
C ALA A 555 39.17 -15.64 2.16
N GLN A 556 40.42 -15.31 2.53
CA GLN A 556 41.50 -15.04 1.58
C GLN A 556 42.18 -16.32 1.05
N ASP A 557 42.22 -17.41 1.82
CA ASP A 557 42.79 -18.68 1.37
C ASP A 557 41.85 -19.49 0.45
N SER A 558 40.56 -19.23 0.43
CA SER A 558 39.61 -19.87 -0.49
C SER A 558 39.62 -19.28 -1.92
N GLU A 559 40.01 -18.00 -2.08
CA GLU A 559 40.17 -17.38 -3.42
C GLU A 559 41.53 -17.70 -4.08
N ALA A 560 42.54 -18.08 -3.31
CA ALA A 560 43.85 -18.43 -3.83
C ALA A 560 43.94 -19.88 -4.38
N ASN A 561 42.96 -20.75 -4.10
CA ASN A 561 42.94 -22.15 -4.54
C ASN A 561 41.91 -22.45 -5.65
N ALA A 562 41.27 -21.43 -6.25
CA ALA A 562 40.31 -21.55 -7.35
C ALA A 562 40.79 -20.85 -8.66
N GLY A 563 42.10 -20.69 -8.82
CA GLY A 563 42.73 -20.15 -10.03
C GLY A 563 43.38 -21.25 -10.87
#